data_d7f24eb9d7b02d92d2179a9c2a2cedc7
#
_entry.id   d7f24eb9d7b02d92d2179a9c2a2cedc7
#
_cell.length_a   1.000
_cell.length_b   1.000
_cell.length_c   1.000
_cell.angle_alpha   90.00
_cell.angle_beta   90.00
_cell.angle_gamma   90.00
#
_symmetry.space_group_name_H-M   'P 1'
#
loop_
_entity.id
_entity.type
_entity.pdbx_description
1 polymer ?
#
loop_
_entity_poly.entity_id
_entity_poly.type
_entity_poly.pdbx_seq_one_letter_code
_entity_poly.pdbx_strand_id
1 'polypeptide(L)'
;VIIHSVIATLLGAMRKKDIGTMFPDNKKRFKNIRSPKMLKPVIKIMNKKEFYINNIDLNLICEQPKISKYRDKIIKSLSTLLNIDSSLINLKGKTVEKLGLIGKEKAIACEVIVSIIKYD
;
A
#
# COMPACT_ATOMS: atom_id res chain seq x y z
N VAL A 1 3.69 2.97 6.21
CA VAL A 1 2.96 3.94 5.40
C VAL A 1 2.50 3.31 4.09
N ILE A 2 3.43 2.75 3.32
CA ILE A 2 3.11 2.17 2.00
C ILE A 2 2.12 1.02 2.12
N ILE A 3 2.36 0.07 3.01
CA ILE A 3 1.50 -1.11 3.17
C ILE A 3 0.08 -0.70 3.57
N HIS A 4 -0.06 0.22 4.52
CA HIS A 4 -1.37 0.71 4.94
C HIS A 4 -2.12 1.38 3.79
N SER A 5 -1.42 2.18 2.99
CA SER A 5 -2.03 2.85 1.83
C SER A 5 -2.49 1.85 0.77
N VAL A 6 -1.68 0.82 0.52
CA VAL A 6 -2.04 -0.25 -0.43
C VAL A 6 -3.28 -1.00 0.07
N ILE A 7 -3.30 -1.38 1.35
CA ILE A 7 -4.46 -2.07 1.95
C ILE A 7 -5.72 -1.22 1.82
N ALA A 8 -5.65 0.05 2.21
CA ALA A 8 -6.79 0.95 2.14
C ALA A 8 -7.32 1.09 0.71
N THR A 9 -6.42 1.18 -0.26
CA THR A 9 -6.79 1.31 -1.67
C THR A 9 -7.44 0.04 -2.21
N LEU A 10 -6.91 -1.13 -1.87
CA LEU A 10 -7.48 -2.42 -2.28
C LEU A 10 -8.87 -2.62 -1.67
N LEU A 11 -9.02 -2.30 -0.39
CA LEU A 11 -10.32 -2.39 0.28
C LEU A 11 -11.33 -1.44 -0.36
N GLY A 12 -10.90 -0.21 -0.69
CA GLY A 12 -11.75 0.76 -1.38
C GLY A 12 -12.19 0.27 -2.75
N ALA A 13 -11.27 -0.32 -3.52
CA ALA A 13 -11.58 -0.86 -4.85
C ALA A 13 -12.60 -1.99 -4.79
N MET A 14 -12.63 -2.74 -3.70
CA MET A 14 -13.59 -3.83 -3.48
C MET A 14 -14.84 -3.37 -2.73
N ARG A 15 -14.98 -2.08 -2.46
CA ARG A 15 -16.08 -1.49 -1.71
C ARG A 15 -16.18 -2.06 -0.29
N LYS A 16 -15.03 -2.34 0.33
CA LYS A 16 -14.95 -2.75 1.71
C LYS A 16 -14.72 -1.54 2.62
N LYS A 17 -14.99 -1.72 3.91
CA LYS A 17 -14.73 -0.68 4.88
C LYS A 17 -13.23 -0.50 5.09
N ASP A 18 -12.87 0.56 5.78
CA ASP A 18 -11.48 0.94 5.99
C ASP A 18 -10.69 -0.09 6.82
N ILE A 19 -9.39 0.16 6.89
CA ILE A 19 -8.45 -0.69 7.61
C ILE A 19 -8.75 -0.77 9.11
N GLY A 20 -9.21 0.32 9.71
CA GLY A 20 -9.57 0.36 11.13
C GLY A 20 -10.77 -0.50 11.46
N THR A 21 -11.72 -0.62 10.52
CA THR A 21 -12.87 -1.51 10.67
C THR A 21 -12.47 -2.97 10.54
N MET A 22 -11.60 -3.28 9.58
CA MET A 22 -11.13 -4.64 9.34
C MET A 22 -10.16 -5.14 10.42
N PHE A 23 -9.35 -4.24 10.96
CA PHE A 23 -8.34 -4.54 11.98
C PHE A 23 -8.49 -3.62 13.18
N PRO A 24 -9.55 -3.78 13.99
CA PRO A 24 -9.75 -2.93 15.16
C PRO A 24 -8.64 -3.13 16.20
N ASP A 25 -8.09 -2.03 16.73
CA ASP A 25 -7.04 -2.07 17.73
C ASP A 25 -7.47 -2.75 19.04
N ASN A 26 -8.78 -2.73 19.31
CA ASN A 26 -9.33 -3.35 20.52
C ASN A 26 -9.40 -4.88 20.44
N LYS A 27 -9.13 -5.47 19.30
CA LYS A 27 -9.06 -6.91 19.15
C LYS A 27 -7.65 -7.40 19.50
N LYS A 28 -7.56 -8.28 20.48
CA LYS A 28 -6.28 -8.79 20.99
C LYS A 28 -5.43 -9.42 19.88
N ARG A 29 -6.05 -10.14 18.95
CA ARG A 29 -5.36 -10.80 17.84
C ARG A 29 -4.74 -9.84 16.84
N PHE A 30 -5.20 -8.58 16.80
CA PHE A 30 -4.68 -7.56 15.88
C PHE A 30 -3.72 -6.59 16.55
N LYS A 31 -3.61 -6.64 17.87
CA LYS A 31 -2.68 -5.80 18.60
C LYS A 31 -1.26 -6.20 18.23
N ASN A 32 -0.45 -5.23 17.86
CA ASN A 32 0.95 -5.44 17.46
C ASN A 32 1.14 -6.26 16.16
N ILE A 33 0.10 -6.41 15.35
CA ILE A 33 0.24 -7.08 14.06
C ILE A 33 1.10 -6.20 13.13
N ARG A 34 2.06 -6.83 12.45
CA ARG A 34 2.92 -6.14 11.49
C ARG A 34 2.16 -5.85 10.21
N SER A 35 2.41 -4.67 9.63
CA SER A 35 1.74 -4.25 8.38
C SER A 35 1.79 -5.28 7.25
N PRO A 36 2.94 -5.94 6.96
CA PRO A 36 2.96 -6.97 5.91
C PRO A 36 2.00 -8.12 6.16
N LYS A 37 1.77 -8.52 7.41
CA LYS A 37 0.84 -9.59 7.76
C LYS A 37 -0.62 -9.18 7.54
N MET A 38 -0.91 -7.89 7.55
CA MET A 38 -2.27 -7.38 7.31
C MET A 38 -2.69 -7.53 5.85
N LEU A 39 -1.73 -7.67 4.92
CA LEU A 39 -2.03 -7.88 3.50
C LEU A 39 -2.64 -9.25 3.23
N LYS A 40 -2.26 -10.27 3.98
CA LYS A 40 -2.75 -11.64 3.74
C LYS A 40 -4.28 -11.74 3.74
N PRO A 41 -4.99 -11.25 4.78
CA PRO A 41 -6.46 -11.31 4.76
C PRO A 41 -7.08 -10.48 3.64
N VAL A 42 -6.45 -9.36 3.26
CA VAL A 42 -6.94 -8.53 2.15
C VAL A 42 -6.83 -9.28 0.83
N ILE A 43 -5.68 -9.89 0.56
CA ILE A 43 -5.45 -10.71 -0.65
C ILE A 43 -6.41 -11.89 -0.69
N LYS A 44 -6.66 -12.51 0.46
CA LYS A 44 -7.61 -13.62 0.57
C LYS A 44 -9.02 -13.20 0.18
N ILE A 45 -9.45 -12.01 0.61
CA ILE A 45 -10.74 -11.43 0.20
C ILE A 45 -10.77 -11.21 -1.31
N MET A 46 -9.70 -10.66 -1.89
CA MET A 46 -9.59 -10.44 -3.32
C MET A 46 -9.77 -11.75 -4.10
N ASN A 47 -9.05 -12.78 -3.69
CA ASN A 47 -9.11 -14.07 -4.36
C ASN A 47 -10.50 -14.69 -4.24
N LYS A 48 -11.13 -14.59 -3.08
CA LYS A 48 -12.49 -15.10 -2.86
C LYS A 48 -13.51 -14.38 -3.73
N LYS A 49 -13.33 -13.09 -3.94
CA LYS A 49 -14.20 -12.28 -4.80
C LYS A 49 -13.82 -12.34 -6.28
N GLU A 50 -12.78 -13.12 -6.60
CA GLU A 50 -12.30 -13.32 -7.96
C GLU A 50 -11.80 -12.04 -8.62
N PHE A 51 -11.12 -11.20 -7.84
CA PHE A 51 -10.41 -10.03 -8.34
C PHE A 51 -8.91 -10.29 -8.41
N TYR A 52 -8.25 -9.66 -9.37
CA TYR A 52 -6.79 -9.62 -9.41
C TYR A 52 -6.31 -8.20 -9.68
N ILE A 53 -5.06 -7.94 -9.29
CA ILE A 53 -4.46 -6.62 -9.48
C ILE A 53 -3.97 -6.51 -10.92
N ASN A 54 -4.45 -5.48 -11.62
CA ASN A 54 -3.99 -5.19 -12.97
C ASN A 54 -2.78 -4.26 -12.96
N ASN A 55 -2.78 -3.27 -12.08
CA ASN A 55 -1.69 -2.29 -11.99
C ASN A 55 -1.78 -1.54 -10.66
N ILE A 56 -0.62 -1.18 -10.11
CA ILE A 56 -0.51 -0.31 -8.93
C ILE A 56 0.45 0.82 -9.25
N ASP A 57 0.03 2.05 -8.99
CA ASP A 57 0.88 3.23 -9.09
C ASP A 57 0.92 3.93 -7.73
N LEU A 58 2.13 4.14 -7.21
CA LEU A 58 2.35 4.75 -5.91
C LEU A 58 3.12 6.05 -6.04
N ASN A 59 2.65 7.07 -5.32
CA ASN A 59 3.41 8.31 -5.12
C ASN A 59 3.78 8.38 -3.64
N LEU A 60 5.07 8.38 -3.36
CA LEU A 60 5.58 8.52 -2.00
C LEU A 60 6.13 9.93 -1.84
N ILE A 61 5.51 10.70 -0.96
CA ILE A 61 5.83 12.11 -0.76
C ILE A 61 6.62 12.25 0.53
N CYS A 62 7.91 12.53 0.44
CA CYS A 62 8.78 12.70 1.59
C CYS A 62 10.05 13.44 1.19
N GLU A 63 10.67 14.13 2.15
CA GLU A 63 11.95 14.79 1.92
C GLU A 63 13.12 13.82 2.06
N GLN A 64 13.07 12.96 3.05
CA GLN A 64 14.09 11.95 3.30
C GLN A 64 13.42 10.65 3.75
N PRO A 65 13.97 9.48 3.40
CA PRO A 65 15.11 9.27 2.49
C PRO A 65 14.75 9.53 1.03
N LYS A 66 15.77 9.67 0.17
CA LYS A 66 15.56 9.79 -1.28
C LYS A 66 15.02 8.45 -1.80
N ILE A 67 13.84 8.47 -2.37
CA ILE A 67 13.13 7.26 -2.78
C ILE A 67 13.85 6.54 -3.92
N SER A 68 14.54 7.28 -4.80
CA SER A 68 15.27 6.69 -5.92
C SER A 68 16.27 5.61 -5.50
N LYS A 69 16.87 5.73 -4.30
CA LYS A 69 17.80 4.73 -3.78
C LYS A 69 17.12 3.43 -3.40
N TYR A 70 15.85 3.47 -3.05
CA TYR A 70 15.12 2.33 -2.49
C TYR A 70 14.02 1.82 -3.40
N ARG A 71 13.83 2.47 -4.54
CA ARG A 71 12.73 2.19 -5.46
C ARG A 71 12.62 0.71 -5.83
N ASP A 72 13.69 0.15 -6.34
CA ASP A 72 13.69 -1.24 -6.82
C ASP A 72 13.46 -2.22 -5.67
N LYS A 73 14.00 -1.92 -4.50
CA LYS A 73 13.85 -2.74 -3.31
C LYS A 73 12.40 -2.73 -2.81
N ILE A 74 11.76 -1.58 -2.82
CA ILE A 74 10.37 -1.43 -2.42
C ILE A 74 9.44 -2.17 -3.40
N ILE A 75 9.67 -2.00 -4.70
CA ILE A 75 8.87 -2.67 -5.73
C ILE A 75 9.00 -4.19 -5.59
N LYS A 76 10.22 -4.69 -5.39
CA LYS A 76 10.45 -6.12 -5.22
C LYS A 76 9.72 -6.66 -3.99
N SER A 77 9.78 -5.93 -2.89
CA SER A 77 9.10 -6.32 -1.65
C SER A 77 7.59 -6.37 -1.83
N LEU A 78 7.00 -5.35 -2.46
CA LEU A 78 5.57 -5.32 -2.75
C LEU A 78 5.16 -6.43 -3.70
N SER A 79 5.95 -6.68 -4.74
CA SER A 79 5.72 -7.78 -5.69
C SER A 79 5.60 -9.12 -4.97
N THR A 80 6.51 -9.38 -4.05
CA THR A 80 6.52 -10.60 -3.26
C THR A 80 5.30 -10.67 -2.33
N LEU A 81 5.01 -9.59 -1.61
CA LEU A 81 3.90 -9.55 -0.66
C LEU A 81 2.54 -9.69 -1.34
N LEU A 82 2.38 -9.08 -2.50
CA LEU A 82 1.13 -9.10 -3.26
C LEU A 82 1.04 -10.30 -4.21
N ASN A 83 2.14 -11.02 -4.40
CA ASN A 83 2.23 -12.14 -5.32
C ASN A 83 1.83 -11.73 -6.75
N ILE A 84 2.40 -10.64 -7.22
CA ILE A 84 2.20 -10.12 -8.59
C ILE A 84 3.55 -9.82 -9.21
N ASP A 85 3.59 -9.75 -10.54
CA ASP A 85 4.80 -9.39 -11.26
C ASP A 85 5.18 -7.94 -10.95
N SER A 86 6.47 -7.69 -10.77
CA SER A 86 6.98 -6.34 -10.47
C SER A 86 6.67 -5.33 -11.59
N SER A 87 6.48 -5.79 -12.81
CA SER A 87 6.10 -4.93 -13.94
C SER A 87 4.73 -4.27 -13.76
N LEU A 88 3.91 -4.77 -12.86
CA LEU A 88 2.59 -4.20 -12.55
C LEU A 88 2.64 -3.11 -11.49
N ILE A 89 3.82 -2.85 -10.93
CA ILE A 89 4.00 -1.90 -9.84
C ILE A 89 4.89 -0.75 -10.30
N ASN A 90 4.39 0.47 -10.13
CA ASN A 90 5.19 1.67 -10.35
C ASN A 90 5.28 2.47 -9.06
N LEU A 91 6.43 3.06 -8.80
CA LEU A 91 6.66 3.88 -7.61
C LEU A 91 7.41 5.15 -8.03
N LYS A 92 6.83 6.28 -7.66
CA LYS A 92 7.44 7.60 -7.86
C LYS A 92 7.65 8.26 -6.51
N GLY A 93 8.79 8.90 -6.34
CA GLY A 93 9.07 9.73 -5.18
C GLY A 93 8.89 11.19 -5.54
N LYS A 94 8.36 11.98 -4.60
CA LYS A 94 8.21 13.42 -4.74
C LYS A 94 8.65 14.10 -3.46
N THR A 95 9.27 15.28 -3.60
CA THR A 95 9.51 16.16 -2.46
C THR A 95 8.50 17.30 -2.48
N VAL A 96 8.41 18.01 -1.36
CA VAL A 96 7.60 19.24 -1.26
C VAL A 96 8.50 20.47 -1.12
N GLU A 97 9.74 20.35 -1.57
CA GLU A 97 10.74 21.42 -1.58
C GLU A 97 10.93 22.05 -0.18
N LYS A 98 10.98 21.19 0.85
CA LYS A 98 11.17 21.56 2.25
C LYS A 98 10.02 22.37 2.86
N LEU A 99 8.85 22.32 2.25
CA LEU A 99 7.67 23.03 2.74
C LEU A 99 6.81 22.15 3.65
N GLY A 100 6.20 22.76 4.67
CA GLY A 100 5.24 22.09 5.55
C GLY A 100 5.84 21.00 6.42
N LEU A 101 4.99 20.15 6.96
CA LEU A 101 5.37 19.03 7.84
C LEU A 101 6.23 18.00 7.12
N ILE A 102 5.90 17.69 5.87
CA ILE A 102 6.67 16.76 5.04
C ILE A 102 8.03 17.34 4.74
N GLY A 103 8.09 18.63 4.39
CA GLY A 103 9.33 19.31 4.09
C GLY A 103 10.27 19.42 5.28
N LYS A 104 9.72 19.41 6.50
CA LYS A 104 10.49 19.41 7.74
C LYS A 104 10.81 18.00 8.23
N GLU A 105 10.55 16.99 7.41
CA GLU A 105 10.80 15.57 7.70
C GLU A 105 9.96 15.03 8.88
N LYS A 106 8.83 15.69 9.18
CA LYS A 106 7.94 15.29 10.29
C LYS A 106 6.81 14.39 9.83
N ALA A 107 6.63 14.24 8.52
CA ALA A 107 5.56 13.42 7.96
C ALA A 107 5.95 12.85 6.60
N ILE A 108 5.34 11.73 6.26
CA ILE A 108 5.46 11.09 4.95
C ILE A 108 4.03 10.80 4.47
N ALA A 109 3.75 11.12 3.21
CA ALA A 109 2.47 10.81 2.61
C ALA A 109 2.64 9.80 1.47
N CYS A 110 1.64 8.95 1.29
CA CYS A 110 1.62 7.97 0.21
C CYS A 110 0.26 8.00 -0.47
N GLU A 111 0.28 8.18 -1.78
CA GLU A 111 -0.93 8.09 -2.61
C GLU A 111 -0.82 6.84 -3.45
N VAL A 112 -1.90 6.05 -3.49
CA VAL A 112 -1.93 4.79 -4.24
C VAL A 112 -3.15 4.77 -5.14
N ILE A 113 -2.94 4.45 -6.40
CA ILE A 113 -4.01 4.17 -7.35
C ILE A 113 -3.84 2.73 -7.81
N VAL A 114 -4.89 1.95 -7.68
CA VAL A 114 -4.89 0.55 -8.10
C VAL A 114 -5.99 0.30 -9.12
N SER A 115 -5.67 -0.53 -10.10
CA SER A 115 -6.67 -1.07 -11.02
C SER A 115 -6.80 -2.57 -10.72
N ILE A 116 -8.01 -3.01 -10.42
CA ILE A 116 -8.30 -4.42 -10.22
C ILE A 116 -9.29 -4.88 -11.27
N ILE A 117 -9.20 -6.15 -11.64
CA ILE A 117 -10.07 -6.76 -12.66
C ILE A 117 -10.73 -7.98 -12.04
N LYS A 118 -12.02 -8.14 -12.32
CA LYS A 118 -12.76 -9.30 -11.89
C LYS A 118 -12.67 -10.40 -12.97
N TYR A 119 -12.43 -11.63 -12.55
CA TYR A 119 -12.48 -12.79 -13.46
C TYR A 119 -13.91 -12.98 -13.94
N ASP A 120 -14.04 -13.40 -15.16
CA ASP A 120 -15.34 -13.77 -15.73
C ASP A 120 -15.74 -15.17 -15.32
#